data_92aaf070cda20fc88c9d1c165186f9db
#
_entry.id   92aaf070cda20fc88c9d1c165186f9db
#
_cell.length_a   1.000
_cell.length_b   1.000
_cell.length_c   1.000
_cell.angle_alpha   90.00
_cell.angle_beta   90.00
_cell.angle_gamma   90.00
#
_symmetry.space_group_name_H-M   'P 1'
#
loop_
_entity.id
_entity.type
_entity.pdbx_description
1 polymer ?
#
loop_
_entity_poly.entity_id
_entity_poly.type
_entity_poly.pdbx_seq_one_letter_code
_entity_poly.pdbx_strand_id
1 'polypeptide(L)'
;MYPDKGIYFYIKTKRVAMSLIPLGMRESFYLLFRRKVSGFMSKFSALLYKGLLCIVVISLFVFGAYSVRQMNDMKDISKKNHDTILQLKDENDKNAKKIDEMNERINNQADRMVEIQKEWYDGKDAVKALKNYGIQKETDIGAHTNITVSDMNKIIDYYDKHIKEGTPFKGRGDVFIKASKKTGLNPIYLFAHAACESSYGNSYLAKTRGNYFGINALDSNPDRASHMGDDIEDGIISGAVWIKENYYDNGYTTLESMRQAGYASDPNWAINISSVANTAISVL
;
A
#
# COMPACT_ATOMS: atom_id res chain seq x y z
N MET A 1 -36.72 30.68 43.64
CA MET A 1 -36.96 32.10 43.87
C MET A 1 -37.50 32.28 45.25
N TYR A 2 -36.65 32.53 46.23
CA TYR A 2 -37.06 32.76 47.62
C TYR A 2 -36.90 34.25 47.86
N PRO A 3 -37.99 34.95 48.12
CA PRO A 3 -37.90 36.37 48.47
C PRO A 3 -37.55 36.55 49.94
N ASP A 4 -36.48 37.25 50.17
CA ASP A 4 -36.35 38.32 51.14
C ASP A 4 -36.46 37.97 52.63
N LYS A 5 -35.62 37.06 53.12
CA LYS A 5 -35.37 36.95 54.56
C LYS A 5 -34.80 38.27 55.13
N GLY A 6 -34.13 39.08 54.33
CA GLY A 6 -33.58 40.38 54.74
C GLY A 6 -34.64 41.44 55.01
N ILE A 7 -35.67 41.53 54.15
CA ILE A 7 -36.77 42.46 54.36
C ILE A 7 -37.62 42.12 55.58
N TYR A 8 -37.86 40.83 55.79
CA TYR A 8 -38.63 40.39 56.97
C TYR A 8 -37.91 40.65 58.30
N PHE A 9 -36.60 40.47 58.33
CA PHE A 9 -35.76 40.78 59.50
C PHE A 9 -35.69 42.29 59.74
N TYR A 10 -35.59 43.07 58.71
CA TYR A 10 -35.60 44.56 58.77
C TYR A 10 -36.93 45.13 59.28
N ILE A 11 -38.06 44.60 58.86
CA ILE A 11 -39.41 45.03 59.30
C ILE A 11 -39.63 44.63 60.76
N LYS A 12 -39.19 43.46 61.20
CA LYS A 12 -39.33 42.97 62.57
C LYS A 12 -38.48 43.75 63.58
N THR A 13 -37.21 44.03 63.22
CA THR A 13 -36.32 44.86 64.06
C THR A 13 -36.79 46.33 64.12
N LYS A 14 -37.34 46.85 63.06
CA LYS A 14 -37.89 48.21 62.99
C LYS A 14 -39.12 48.35 64.01
N ARG A 15 -40.00 47.35 64.05
CA ARG A 15 -41.16 47.34 64.98
C ARG A 15 -40.71 47.30 66.43
N VAL A 16 -39.75 46.47 66.78
CA VAL A 16 -39.25 46.37 68.16
C VAL A 16 -38.50 47.63 68.59
N ALA A 17 -37.63 48.17 67.68
CA ALA A 17 -36.91 49.39 68.03
C ALA A 17 -37.83 50.63 68.19
N MET A 18 -38.90 50.70 67.38
CA MET A 18 -39.86 51.79 67.49
C MET A 18 -40.75 51.73 68.75
N SER A 19 -40.99 50.55 69.32
CA SER A 19 -41.79 50.43 70.54
C SER A 19 -41.06 50.90 71.79
N LEU A 20 -39.74 51.00 71.78
CA LEU A 20 -38.86 51.42 72.87
C LEU A 20 -38.62 52.97 72.92
N ILE A 21 -39.10 53.72 71.93
CA ILE A 21 -38.86 55.16 71.82
C ILE A 21 -40.15 55.93 72.29
N PRO A 22 -40.03 56.98 73.15
CA PRO A 22 -41.14 57.81 73.51
C PRO A 22 -41.82 58.48 72.28
N LEU A 23 -43.17 58.60 72.32
CA LEU A 23 -43.99 59.01 71.20
C LEU A 23 -43.51 60.35 70.55
N GLY A 24 -43.06 61.28 71.34
CA GLY A 24 -42.63 62.60 70.87
C GLY A 24 -41.24 62.63 70.11
N MET A 25 -40.44 61.54 70.20
CA MET A 25 -39.13 61.47 69.59
C MET A 25 -39.11 60.53 68.39
N ARG A 26 -40.19 59.89 68.06
CA ARG A 26 -40.21 58.81 67.02
C ARG A 26 -39.89 59.34 65.59
N GLU A 27 -40.42 60.47 65.28
CA GLU A 27 -40.18 61.11 63.91
C GLU A 27 -38.72 61.50 63.74
N SER A 28 -38.12 62.15 64.71
CA SER A 28 -36.73 62.58 64.66
C SER A 28 -35.77 61.42 64.60
N PHE A 29 -36.05 60.36 65.39
CA PHE A 29 -35.27 59.13 65.37
C PHE A 29 -35.44 58.39 64.05
N TYR A 30 -36.66 58.36 63.50
CA TYR A 30 -36.90 57.72 62.19
C TYR A 30 -36.15 58.44 61.07
N LEU A 31 -36.15 59.78 61.03
CA LEU A 31 -35.45 60.55 60.03
C LEU A 31 -33.93 60.36 60.15
N LEU A 32 -33.37 60.38 61.35
CA LEU A 32 -31.95 60.08 61.62
C LEU A 32 -31.51 58.67 61.21
N PHE A 33 -32.37 57.69 61.59
CA PHE A 33 -32.14 56.29 61.22
C PHE A 33 -32.19 56.06 59.70
N ARG A 34 -33.24 56.62 59.06
CA ARG A 34 -33.39 56.59 57.59
C ARG A 34 -32.21 57.21 56.88
N ARG A 35 -31.71 58.36 57.38
CA ARG A 35 -30.56 59.06 56.78
C ARG A 35 -29.26 58.24 56.94
N LYS A 36 -29.02 57.63 58.11
CA LYS A 36 -27.86 56.78 58.33
C LYS A 36 -27.92 55.51 57.51
N VAL A 37 -29.08 54.84 57.47
CA VAL A 37 -29.27 53.62 56.67
C VAL A 37 -29.16 53.90 55.17
N SER A 38 -29.75 54.98 54.68
CA SER A 38 -29.64 55.39 53.29
C SER A 38 -28.19 55.71 52.92
N GLY A 39 -27.45 56.41 53.80
CA GLY A 39 -26.04 56.71 53.58
C GLY A 39 -25.15 55.46 53.65
N PHE A 40 -25.48 54.48 54.50
CA PHE A 40 -24.78 53.18 54.54
C PHE A 40 -25.06 52.36 53.27
N MET A 41 -26.33 52.28 52.85
CA MET A 41 -26.73 51.55 51.63
C MET A 41 -26.13 52.17 50.38
N SER A 42 -26.04 53.48 50.29
CA SER A 42 -25.39 54.12 49.13
C SER A 42 -23.88 53.85 49.06
N LYS A 43 -23.21 53.86 50.24
CA LYS A 43 -21.76 53.50 50.30
C LYS A 43 -21.53 52.04 49.99
N PHE A 44 -22.41 51.15 50.48
CA PHE A 44 -22.35 49.72 50.24
C PHE A 44 -22.58 49.39 48.75
N SER A 45 -23.60 49.99 48.13
CA SER A 45 -23.86 49.82 46.71
C SER A 45 -22.71 50.39 45.82
N ALA A 46 -22.13 51.50 46.22
CA ALA A 46 -20.98 52.08 45.52
C ALA A 46 -19.71 51.17 45.64
N LEU A 47 -19.54 50.53 46.83
CA LEU A 47 -18.42 49.57 47.01
C LEU A 47 -18.62 48.31 46.16
N LEU A 48 -19.84 47.74 46.14
CA LEU A 48 -20.21 46.61 45.32
C LEU A 48 -20.01 46.90 43.80
N TYR A 49 -20.44 48.11 43.37
CA TYR A 49 -20.26 48.55 41.97
C TYR A 49 -18.78 48.65 41.61
N LYS A 50 -17.95 49.22 42.47
CA LYS A 50 -16.49 49.31 42.27
C LYS A 50 -15.86 47.91 42.23
N GLY A 51 -16.26 47.01 43.09
CA GLY A 51 -15.82 45.61 43.10
C GLY A 51 -16.18 44.89 41.81
N LEU A 52 -17.43 45.05 41.35
CA LEU A 52 -17.88 44.46 40.10
C LEU A 52 -17.11 45.02 38.88
N LEU A 53 -16.88 46.35 38.87
CA LEU A 53 -16.10 46.97 37.82
C LEU A 53 -14.65 46.45 37.78
N CYS A 54 -14.02 46.28 38.93
CA CYS A 54 -12.67 45.67 39.01
C CYS A 54 -12.65 44.27 38.46
N ILE A 55 -13.66 43.41 38.78
CA ILE A 55 -13.76 42.06 38.24
C ILE A 55 -13.89 42.08 36.73
N VAL A 56 -14.72 42.95 36.17
CA VAL A 56 -14.90 43.08 34.71
C VAL A 56 -13.59 43.52 34.05
N VAL A 57 -12.89 44.50 34.61
CA VAL A 57 -11.61 44.99 34.07
C VAL A 57 -10.54 43.87 34.12
N ILE A 58 -10.43 43.14 35.23
CA ILE A 58 -9.49 42.01 35.34
C ILE A 58 -9.84 40.92 34.32
N SER A 59 -11.14 40.60 34.17
CA SER A 59 -11.57 39.58 33.19
C SER A 59 -11.23 39.99 31.75
N LEU A 60 -11.39 41.27 31.42
CA LEU A 60 -10.99 41.77 30.09
C LEU A 60 -9.48 41.72 29.88
N PHE A 61 -8.68 42.01 30.91
CA PHE A 61 -7.22 41.89 30.84
C PHE A 61 -6.75 40.43 30.67
N VAL A 62 -7.33 39.48 31.43
CA VAL A 62 -7.05 38.04 31.33
C VAL A 62 -7.46 37.54 29.96
N PHE A 63 -8.65 37.90 29.47
CA PHE A 63 -9.10 37.52 28.13
C PHE A 63 -8.20 38.08 27.02
N GLY A 64 -7.80 39.36 27.15
CA GLY A 64 -6.85 39.98 26.21
C GLY A 64 -5.51 39.26 26.17
N ALA A 65 -4.93 38.95 27.35
CA ALA A 65 -3.66 38.22 27.45
C ALA A 65 -3.78 36.82 26.86
N TYR A 66 -4.88 36.10 27.12
CA TYR A 66 -5.16 34.79 26.54
C TYR A 66 -5.28 34.86 25.01
N SER A 67 -6.00 35.85 24.47
CA SER A 67 -6.16 36.06 23.03
C SER A 67 -4.85 36.35 22.33
N VAL A 68 -3.96 37.14 22.94
CA VAL A 68 -2.62 37.47 22.41
C VAL A 68 -1.76 36.17 22.39
N ARG A 69 -1.81 35.36 23.45
CA ARG A 69 -1.11 34.07 23.50
C ARG A 69 -1.58 33.13 22.39
N GLN A 70 -2.88 32.93 22.23
CA GLN A 70 -3.49 32.13 21.15
C GLN A 70 -3.06 32.61 19.76
N MET A 71 -3.01 33.93 19.55
CA MET A 71 -2.58 34.49 18.27
C MET A 71 -1.07 34.24 18.00
N ASN A 72 -0.24 34.27 19.01
CA ASN A 72 1.18 33.93 18.86
C ASN A 72 1.37 32.44 18.59
N ASP A 73 0.68 31.55 19.31
CA ASP A 73 0.70 30.10 19.07
C ASP A 73 0.25 29.77 17.64
N MET A 74 -0.79 30.45 17.13
CA MET A 74 -1.23 30.28 15.72
C MET A 74 -0.19 30.79 14.72
N LYS A 75 0.51 31.88 14.99
CA LYS A 75 1.62 32.34 14.14
C LYS A 75 2.76 31.34 14.07
N ASP A 76 3.14 30.76 15.20
CA ASP A 76 4.20 29.75 15.25
C ASP A 76 3.83 28.47 14.52
N ILE A 77 2.56 28.00 14.67
CA ILE A 77 2.02 26.86 13.91
C ILE A 77 1.99 27.18 12.40
N SER A 78 1.54 28.38 12.02
CA SER A 78 1.51 28.81 10.62
C SER A 78 2.91 28.84 10.00
N LYS A 79 3.91 29.34 10.72
CA LYS A 79 5.30 29.34 10.28
C LYS A 79 5.83 27.92 10.10
N LYS A 80 5.60 27.05 11.10
CA LYS A 80 6.03 25.64 11.03
C LYS A 80 5.38 24.90 9.87
N ASN A 81 4.10 25.14 9.62
CA ASN A 81 3.39 24.54 8.48
C ASN A 81 3.96 25.05 7.15
N HIS A 82 4.28 26.34 7.05
CA HIS A 82 4.92 26.91 5.87
C HIS A 82 6.28 26.26 5.58
N ASP A 83 7.15 26.14 6.60
CA ASP A 83 8.45 25.50 6.48
C ASP A 83 8.33 24.03 6.06
N THR A 84 7.34 23.30 6.61
CA THR A 84 7.04 21.91 6.22
C THR A 84 6.59 21.82 4.76
N ILE A 85 5.73 22.72 4.30
CA ILE A 85 5.28 22.77 2.90
C ILE A 85 6.46 23.00 1.95
N LEU A 86 7.40 23.87 2.31
CA LEU A 86 8.59 24.12 1.50
C LEU A 86 9.50 22.88 1.42
N GLN A 87 9.69 22.17 2.56
CA GLN A 87 10.44 20.90 2.57
C GLN A 87 9.79 19.82 1.71
N LEU A 88 8.46 19.63 1.83
CA LEU A 88 7.72 18.67 1.02
C LEU A 88 7.77 19.00 -0.47
N LYS A 89 7.76 20.29 -0.82
CA LYS A 89 7.92 20.73 -2.21
C LYS A 89 9.30 20.38 -2.77
N ASP A 90 10.37 20.66 -2.03
CA ASP A 90 11.74 20.31 -2.43
C ASP A 90 11.93 18.78 -2.58
N GLU A 91 11.35 18.00 -1.66
CA GLU A 91 11.36 16.53 -1.75
C GLU A 91 10.57 16.02 -2.95
N ASN A 92 9.42 16.62 -3.24
CA ASN A 92 8.61 16.27 -4.41
C ASN A 92 9.34 16.59 -5.72
N ASP A 93 10.02 17.74 -5.81
CA ASP A 93 10.81 18.12 -6.98
C ASP A 93 12.02 17.15 -7.18
N LYS A 94 12.64 16.68 -6.10
CA LYS A 94 13.68 15.64 -6.16
C LYS A 94 13.13 14.29 -6.62
N ASN A 95 11.95 13.92 -6.15
CA ASN A 95 11.30 12.67 -6.55
C ASN A 95 10.86 12.72 -8.02
N ALA A 96 10.36 13.86 -8.50
CA ALA A 96 10.04 14.06 -9.91
C ALA A 96 11.26 13.81 -10.80
N LYS A 97 12.43 14.38 -10.46
CA LYS A 97 13.68 14.13 -11.22
C LYS A 97 14.08 12.65 -11.23
N LYS A 98 13.95 11.96 -10.09
CA LYS A 98 14.25 10.51 -10.03
C LYS A 98 13.29 9.70 -10.90
N ILE A 99 12.02 10.09 -10.95
CA ILE A 99 11.02 9.46 -11.83
C ILE A 99 11.41 9.65 -13.29
N ASP A 100 11.82 10.86 -13.69
CA ASP A 100 12.25 11.13 -15.07
C ASP A 100 13.50 10.31 -15.44
N GLU A 101 14.49 10.23 -14.55
CA GLU A 101 15.68 9.38 -14.76
C GLU A 101 15.34 7.89 -14.85
N MET A 102 14.38 7.42 -14.04
CA MET A 102 13.90 6.04 -14.11
C MET A 102 13.15 5.76 -15.42
N ASN A 103 12.30 6.68 -15.86
CA ASN A 103 11.58 6.55 -17.12
C ASN A 103 12.54 6.51 -18.32
N GLU A 104 13.59 7.34 -18.33
CA GLU A 104 14.63 7.28 -19.35
C GLU A 104 15.35 5.92 -19.37
N ARG A 105 15.69 5.37 -18.18
CA ARG A 105 16.29 4.03 -18.10
C ARG A 105 15.35 2.94 -18.59
N ILE A 106 14.05 3.02 -18.26
CA ILE A 106 13.04 2.08 -18.73
C ILE A 106 12.93 2.14 -20.26
N ASN A 107 12.87 3.33 -20.86
CA ASN A 107 12.80 3.50 -22.29
C ASN A 107 14.05 2.94 -22.99
N ASN A 108 15.24 3.23 -22.47
CA ASN A 108 16.49 2.68 -22.98
C ASN A 108 16.56 1.14 -22.88
N GLN A 109 15.98 0.56 -21.82
CA GLN A 109 15.87 -0.90 -21.69
C GLN A 109 14.86 -1.49 -22.67
N ALA A 110 13.71 -0.82 -22.88
CA ALA A 110 12.71 -1.23 -23.86
C ALA A 110 13.28 -1.22 -25.28
N ASP A 111 14.01 -0.16 -25.68
CA ASP A 111 14.66 -0.07 -26.98
C ASP A 111 15.68 -1.20 -27.17
N ARG A 112 16.49 -1.50 -26.14
CA ARG A 112 17.41 -2.66 -26.18
C ARG A 112 16.68 -3.98 -26.32
N MET A 113 15.53 -4.16 -25.65
CA MET A 113 14.73 -5.38 -25.78
C MET A 113 14.17 -5.53 -27.19
N VAL A 114 13.75 -4.44 -27.84
CA VAL A 114 13.29 -4.44 -29.24
C VAL A 114 14.44 -4.84 -30.18
N GLU A 115 15.66 -4.33 -29.98
CA GLU A 115 16.83 -4.75 -30.75
C GLU A 115 17.16 -6.22 -30.56
N ILE A 116 17.14 -6.71 -29.32
CA ILE A 116 17.34 -8.12 -28.98
C ILE A 116 16.27 -8.99 -29.65
N GLN A 117 14.98 -8.60 -29.56
CA GLN A 117 13.90 -9.30 -30.24
C GLN A 117 14.11 -9.34 -31.76
N LYS A 118 14.55 -8.23 -32.38
CA LYS A 118 14.82 -8.18 -33.80
C LYS A 118 15.97 -9.12 -34.23
N GLU A 119 17.06 -9.17 -33.43
CA GLU A 119 18.14 -10.13 -33.65
C GLU A 119 17.67 -11.59 -33.51
N TRP A 120 16.70 -11.86 -32.60
CA TRP A 120 16.07 -13.17 -32.42
C TRP A 120 15.16 -13.54 -33.60
N TYR A 121 14.43 -12.57 -34.16
CA TYR A 121 13.56 -12.79 -35.32
C TYR A 121 14.31 -13.04 -36.62
N ASP A 122 15.49 -12.43 -36.83
CA ASP A 122 16.28 -12.59 -38.06
C ASP A 122 17.02 -13.96 -38.18
N GLY A 123 16.83 -14.85 -37.18
CA GLY A 123 17.05 -16.31 -37.32
C GLY A 123 18.47 -16.81 -37.47
N LYS A 124 19.46 -15.95 -37.67
CA LYS A 124 20.85 -16.38 -37.88
C LYS A 124 21.68 -16.58 -36.61
N ASP A 125 21.28 -15.93 -35.53
CA ASP A 125 22.04 -15.95 -34.25
C ASP A 125 21.18 -16.12 -33.00
N ALA A 126 19.97 -16.73 -33.09
CA ALA A 126 19.03 -16.84 -31.98
C ALA A 126 19.64 -17.57 -30.76
N VAL A 127 20.45 -18.61 -30.97
CA VAL A 127 21.15 -19.30 -29.88
C VAL A 127 22.24 -18.42 -29.28
N LYS A 128 22.93 -17.62 -30.09
CA LYS A 128 23.95 -16.68 -29.60
C LYS A 128 23.33 -15.51 -28.83
N ALA A 129 22.20 -14.99 -29.29
CA ALA A 129 21.43 -13.99 -28.56
C ALA A 129 20.94 -14.53 -27.19
N LEU A 130 20.41 -15.76 -27.15
CA LEU A 130 20.05 -16.44 -25.90
C LEU A 130 21.25 -16.57 -24.95
N LYS A 131 22.43 -16.94 -25.45
CA LYS A 131 23.66 -17.03 -24.64
C LYS A 131 24.12 -15.68 -24.11
N ASN A 132 23.90 -14.60 -24.83
CA ASN A 132 24.33 -13.27 -24.44
C ASN A 132 23.37 -12.62 -23.46
N TYR A 133 22.08 -12.80 -23.61
CA TYR A 133 21.05 -12.04 -22.88
C TYR A 133 20.22 -12.91 -21.90
N GLY A 134 20.10 -14.20 -22.14
CA GLY A 134 19.31 -15.12 -21.33
C GLY A 134 17.80 -14.85 -21.42
N ILE A 135 17.06 -15.53 -20.58
CA ILE A 135 15.62 -15.28 -20.35
C ILE A 135 15.48 -14.60 -18.99
N GLN A 136 15.14 -13.31 -19.01
CA GLN A 136 14.86 -12.55 -17.80
C GLN A 136 13.35 -12.57 -17.51
N LYS A 137 12.94 -12.11 -16.31
CA LYS A 137 11.53 -12.06 -15.94
C LYS A 137 10.70 -11.08 -16.79
N GLU A 138 11.36 -10.12 -17.45
CA GLU A 138 10.78 -9.16 -18.40
C GLU A 138 10.90 -9.61 -19.86
N THR A 139 11.54 -10.73 -20.15
CA THR A 139 11.67 -11.25 -21.53
C THR A 139 10.31 -11.77 -22.03
N ASP A 140 9.97 -11.48 -23.28
CA ASP A 140 8.78 -12.01 -23.93
C ASP A 140 8.89 -13.55 -24.03
N ILE A 141 7.94 -14.26 -23.42
CA ILE A 141 7.91 -15.72 -23.39
C ILE A 141 7.55 -16.36 -24.75
N GLY A 142 7.09 -15.57 -25.71
CA GLY A 142 6.85 -15.96 -27.10
C GLY A 142 8.05 -15.71 -28.03
N ALA A 143 9.21 -15.30 -27.50
CA ALA A 143 10.40 -15.08 -28.30
C ALA A 143 10.85 -16.36 -29.01
N HIS A 144 10.90 -16.31 -30.31
CA HIS A 144 11.30 -17.45 -31.15
C HIS A 144 12.79 -17.80 -30.95
N THR A 145 13.09 -19.09 -30.92
CA THR A 145 14.44 -19.61 -30.90
C THR A 145 14.58 -20.73 -31.92
N ASN A 146 15.76 -20.85 -32.53
CA ASN A 146 16.07 -21.98 -33.42
C ASN A 146 16.53 -23.21 -32.63
N ILE A 147 16.01 -23.41 -31.42
CA ILE A 147 16.30 -24.55 -30.57
C ILE A 147 15.75 -25.83 -31.21
N THR A 148 16.63 -26.81 -31.37
CA THR A 148 16.27 -28.11 -31.95
C THR A 148 15.84 -29.09 -30.87
N VAL A 149 15.24 -30.21 -31.28
CA VAL A 149 14.97 -31.37 -30.38
C VAL A 149 16.25 -31.86 -29.71
N SER A 150 17.38 -31.88 -30.45
CA SER A 150 18.69 -32.25 -29.90
C SER A 150 19.15 -31.32 -28.80
N ASP A 151 18.95 -30.02 -28.97
CA ASP A 151 19.32 -29.03 -27.97
C ASP A 151 18.44 -29.15 -26.72
N MET A 152 17.12 -29.32 -26.91
CA MET A 152 16.22 -29.58 -25.78
C MET A 152 16.60 -30.88 -25.02
N ASN A 153 16.97 -31.94 -25.72
CA ASN A 153 17.43 -33.17 -25.07
C ASN A 153 18.73 -32.95 -24.29
N LYS A 154 19.70 -32.14 -24.79
CA LYS A 154 20.91 -31.78 -24.01
C LYS A 154 20.57 -31.08 -22.72
N ILE A 155 19.63 -30.11 -22.76
CA ILE A 155 19.16 -29.40 -21.60
C ILE A 155 18.55 -30.39 -20.60
N ILE A 156 17.61 -31.20 -21.05
CA ILE A 156 16.90 -32.17 -20.20
C ILE A 156 17.88 -33.19 -19.59
N ASP A 157 18.84 -33.70 -20.37
CA ASP A 157 19.88 -34.64 -19.91
C ASP A 157 20.78 -33.99 -18.84
N TYR A 158 21.07 -32.70 -18.94
CA TYR A 158 21.77 -31.97 -17.88
C TYR A 158 20.99 -32.03 -16.57
N TYR A 159 19.70 -31.67 -16.58
CA TYR A 159 18.88 -31.70 -15.38
C TYR A 159 18.63 -33.09 -14.85
N ASP A 160 18.43 -34.08 -15.73
CA ASP A 160 18.29 -35.49 -15.33
C ASP A 160 19.47 -35.99 -14.50
N LYS A 161 20.69 -35.59 -14.86
CA LYS A 161 21.91 -35.93 -14.12
C LYS A 161 22.08 -35.20 -12.79
N HIS A 162 21.49 -34.02 -12.65
CA HIS A 162 21.66 -33.18 -11.45
C HIS A 162 20.49 -33.28 -10.46
N ILE A 163 19.40 -33.93 -10.84
CA ILE A 163 18.23 -34.16 -10.00
C ILE A 163 18.34 -35.61 -9.46
N LYS A 164 18.24 -35.75 -8.14
CA LYS A 164 18.44 -37.05 -7.46
C LYS A 164 17.57 -38.18 -8.00
N GLU A 165 16.32 -37.85 -8.36
CA GLU A 165 15.33 -38.79 -8.86
C GLU A 165 15.28 -38.84 -10.40
N GLY A 166 16.13 -38.05 -11.07
CA GLY A 166 16.03 -37.79 -12.50
C GLY A 166 14.79 -37.02 -12.88
N THR A 167 14.49 -36.97 -14.18
CA THR A 167 13.28 -36.32 -14.67
C THR A 167 12.54 -37.19 -15.68
N PRO A 168 11.20 -37.33 -15.60
CA PRO A 168 10.40 -38.03 -16.61
C PRO A 168 10.43 -37.31 -17.97
N PHE A 169 10.95 -36.08 -18.06
CA PHE A 169 11.15 -35.36 -19.33
C PHE A 169 12.33 -35.93 -20.14
N LYS A 170 13.14 -36.80 -19.61
CA LYS A 170 14.31 -37.41 -20.31
C LYS A 170 13.92 -37.98 -21.67
N GLY A 171 14.64 -37.54 -22.71
CA GLY A 171 14.36 -37.92 -24.10
C GLY A 171 13.08 -37.33 -24.70
N ARG A 172 12.43 -36.42 -24.02
CA ARG A 172 11.16 -35.80 -24.45
C ARG A 172 11.32 -34.35 -24.93
N GLY A 173 12.50 -33.96 -25.42
CA GLY A 173 12.74 -32.62 -25.99
C GLY A 173 11.84 -32.31 -27.17
N ASP A 174 11.37 -33.31 -27.91
CA ASP A 174 10.40 -33.16 -28.99
C ASP A 174 9.05 -32.61 -28.51
N VAL A 175 8.62 -32.94 -27.29
CA VAL A 175 7.38 -32.48 -26.70
C VAL A 175 7.38 -30.95 -26.49
N PHE A 176 8.46 -30.41 -25.96
CA PHE A 176 8.59 -28.94 -25.77
C PHE A 176 8.68 -28.21 -27.10
N ILE A 177 9.33 -28.81 -28.12
CA ILE A 177 9.35 -28.26 -29.49
C ILE A 177 7.95 -28.31 -30.13
N LYS A 178 7.19 -29.41 -29.96
CA LYS A 178 5.80 -29.49 -30.42
C LYS A 178 4.89 -28.43 -29.74
N ALA A 179 5.02 -28.31 -28.42
CA ALA A 179 4.28 -27.30 -27.64
C ALA A 179 4.62 -25.87 -28.12
N SER A 180 5.90 -25.58 -28.33
CA SER A 180 6.38 -24.31 -28.88
C SER A 180 5.81 -24.03 -30.27
N LYS A 181 5.84 -24.98 -31.18
CA LYS A 181 5.26 -24.85 -32.53
C LYS A 181 3.75 -24.60 -32.51
N LYS A 182 3.03 -25.22 -31.57
CA LYS A 182 1.58 -25.06 -31.44
C LYS A 182 1.18 -23.73 -30.84
N THR A 183 1.98 -23.19 -29.92
CA THR A 183 1.62 -21.99 -29.13
C THR A 183 2.38 -20.74 -29.51
N GLY A 184 3.53 -20.86 -30.16
CA GLY A 184 4.46 -19.75 -30.37
C GLY A 184 5.29 -19.41 -29.11
N LEU A 185 5.13 -20.13 -27.99
CA LEU A 185 5.90 -19.88 -26.77
C LEU A 185 7.29 -20.49 -26.87
N ASN A 186 8.27 -19.86 -26.24
CA ASN A 186 9.66 -20.28 -26.23
C ASN A 186 9.82 -21.68 -25.58
N PRO A 187 10.47 -22.67 -26.24
CA PRO A 187 10.56 -24.04 -25.71
C PRO A 187 11.40 -24.13 -24.42
N ILE A 188 12.43 -23.28 -24.26
CA ILE A 188 13.25 -23.23 -23.03
C ILE A 188 12.42 -22.63 -21.87
N TYR A 189 11.63 -21.60 -22.16
CA TYR A 189 10.67 -21.07 -21.19
C TYR A 189 9.67 -22.14 -20.76
N LEU A 190 9.06 -22.86 -21.70
CA LEU A 190 8.10 -23.93 -21.39
C LEU A 190 8.73 -25.01 -20.51
N PHE A 191 9.96 -25.44 -20.81
CA PHE A 191 10.69 -26.39 -19.98
C PHE A 191 10.94 -25.82 -18.58
N ALA A 192 11.50 -24.62 -18.48
CA ALA A 192 11.85 -24.01 -17.20
C ALA A 192 10.62 -23.82 -16.31
N HIS A 193 9.51 -23.37 -16.90
CA HIS A 193 8.24 -23.20 -16.19
C HIS A 193 7.71 -24.55 -15.70
N ALA A 194 7.59 -25.54 -16.58
CA ALA A 194 7.16 -26.88 -16.20
C ALA A 194 8.08 -27.50 -15.13
N ALA A 195 9.38 -27.32 -15.24
CA ALA A 195 10.36 -27.82 -14.28
C ALA A 195 10.15 -27.22 -12.87
N CYS A 196 9.98 -25.89 -12.78
CA CYS A 196 9.72 -25.20 -11.51
C CYS A 196 8.41 -25.65 -10.87
N GLU A 197 7.31 -25.66 -11.63
CA GLU A 197 5.96 -25.93 -11.10
C GLU A 197 5.74 -27.41 -10.74
N SER A 198 6.45 -28.31 -11.39
CA SER A 198 6.24 -29.74 -11.22
C SER A 198 7.38 -30.49 -10.55
N SER A 199 8.35 -29.79 -9.94
CA SER A 199 9.59 -30.43 -9.45
C SER A 199 10.23 -31.28 -10.52
N TYR A 200 10.46 -30.69 -11.71
CA TYR A 200 11.01 -31.37 -12.89
C TYR A 200 10.17 -32.55 -13.36
N GLY A 201 8.85 -32.46 -13.27
CA GLY A 201 7.93 -33.50 -13.68
C GLY A 201 7.65 -34.57 -12.59
N ASN A 202 8.23 -34.43 -11.40
CA ASN A 202 8.13 -35.42 -10.32
C ASN A 202 6.99 -35.14 -9.32
N SER A 203 6.30 -34.00 -9.40
CA SER A 203 5.22 -33.67 -8.48
C SER A 203 4.02 -34.63 -8.60
N TYR A 204 3.22 -34.72 -7.55
CA TYR A 204 1.98 -35.50 -7.53
C TYR A 204 1.02 -35.11 -8.67
N LEU A 205 0.80 -33.82 -8.85
CA LEU A 205 -0.11 -33.30 -9.90
C LEU A 205 0.39 -33.57 -11.31
N ALA A 206 1.71 -33.51 -11.52
CA ALA A 206 2.33 -33.89 -12.78
C ALA A 206 2.06 -35.38 -13.11
N LYS A 207 2.31 -36.26 -12.12
CA LYS A 207 2.17 -37.71 -12.28
C LYS A 207 0.74 -38.22 -12.40
N THR A 208 -0.23 -37.54 -11.74
CA THR A 208 -1.60 -38.03 -11.66
C THR A 208 -2.57 -37.31 -12.56
N ARG A 209 -2.21 -36.09 -13.02
CA ARG A 209 -3.10 -35.20 -13.79
C ARG A 209 -2.47 -34.60 -15.05
N GLY A 210 -1.20 -34.96 -15.36
CA GLY A 210 -0.44 -34.32 -16.42
C GLY A 210 -0.27 -32.79 -16.21
N ASN A 211 -0.48 -32.30 -14.98
CA ASN A 211 -0.43 -30.87 -14.67
C ASN A 211 0.98 -30.44 -14.32
N TYR A 212 1.76 -30.10 -15.34
CA TYR A 212 3.15 -29.69 -15.20
C TYR A 212 3.34 -28.20 -14.92
N PHE A 213 2.28 -27.40 -15.06
CA PHE A 213 2.33 -25.94 -14.92
C PHE A 213 1.57 -25.41 -13.69
N GLY A 214 1.13 -26.28 -12.80
CA GLY A 214 0.42 -25.87 -11.58
C GLY A 214 -0.98 -25.25 -11.81
N ILE A 215 -1.59 -25.50 -12.98
CA ILE A 215 -2.83 -24.86 -13.41
C ILE A 215 -3.99 -25.19 -12.47
N ASN A 216 -4.62 -24.14 -11.89
CA ASN A 216 -5.69 -24.24 -10.91
C ASN A 216 -5.35 -25.08 -9.66
N ALA A 217 -4.05 -25.26 -9.37
CA ALA A 217 -3.61 -25.87 -8.14
C ALA A 217 -3.81 -24.91 -6.96
N LEU A 218 -4.56 -25.36 -5.95
CA LEU A 218 -4.74 -24.62 -4.71
C LEU A 218 -4.06 -25.40 -3.60
N ASP A 219 -3.21 -24.73 -2.80
CA ASP A 219 -2.54 -25.36 -1.64
C ASP A 219 -3.54 -26.00 -0.66
N SER A 220 -4.73 -25.40 -0.55
CA SER A 220 -5.80 -25.90 0.33
C SER A 220 -6.59 -27.08 -0.24
N ASN A 221 -6.54 -27.32 -1.55
CA ASN A 221 -7.28 -28.42 -2.21
C ASN A 221 -6.61 -28.84 -3.54
N PRO A 222 -5.60 -29.72 -3.49
CA PRO A 222 -4.93 -30.25 -4.69
C PRO A 222 -5.86 -30.96 -5.68
N ASP A 223 -7.00 -31.49 -5.21
CA ASP A 223 -7.99 -32.18 -6.06
C ASP A 223 -8.74 -31.26 -7.02
N ARG A 224 -8.66 -29.94 -6.80
CA ARG A 224 -9.21 -28.93 -7.74
C ARG A 224 -8.27 -28.60 -8.89
N ALA A 225 -7.01 -29.03 -8.83
CA ALA A 225 -6.05 -28.82 -9.92
C ALA A 225 -6.59 -29.42 -11.24
N SER A 226 -6.38 -28.69 -12.33
CA SER A 226 -6.84 -29.14 -13.65
C SER A 226 -6.17 -30.46 -14.06
N HIS A 227 -6.95 -31.34 -14.66
CA HIS A 227 -6.42 -32.48 -15.41
C HIS A 227 -6.01 -31.97 -16.80
N MET A 228 -4.71 -32.08 -17.13
CA MET A 228 -4.15 -31.49 -18.34
C MET A 228 -3.79 -32.54 -19.39
N GLY A 229 -3.72 -33.82 -19.01
CA GLY A 229 -3.43 -34.92 -19.93
C GLY A 229 -3.14 -36.23 -19.20
N ASP A 230 -3.15 -37.34 -19.96
CA ASP A 230 -2.90 -38.68 -19.43
C ASP A 230 -1.41 -39.06 -19.56
N ASP A 231 -0.66 -38.31 -20.37
CA ASP A 231 0.78 -38.50 -20.54
C ASP A 231 1.53 -37.15 -20.57
N ILE A 232 2.87 -37.25 -20.73
CA ILE A 232 3.73 -36.05 -20.72
C ILE A 232 3.43 -35.12 -21.92
N GLU A 233 3.20 -35.69 -23.10
CA GLU A 233 2.97 -34.94 -24.32
C GLU A 233 1.66 -34.16 -24.21
N ASP A 234 0.58 -34.84 -23.82
CA ASP A 234 -0.72 -34.19 -23.63
C ASP A 234 -0.67 -33.12 -22.55
N GLY A 235 -0.06 -33.41 -21.41
CA GLY A 235 0.03 -32.50 -20.28
C GLY A 235 0.84 -31.22 -20.60
N ILE A 236 2.00 -31.36 -21.23
CA ILE A 236 2.83 -30.20 -21.62
C ILE A 236 2.14 -29.37 -22.71
N ILE A 237 1.57 -30.02 -23.74
CA ILE A 237 0.94 -29.29 -24.84
C ILE A 237 -0.33 -28.58 -24.36
N SER A 238 -1.18 -29.26 -23.57
CA SER A 238 -2.42 -28.65 -23.05
C SER A 238 -2.11 -27.51 -22.08
N GLY A 239 -1.11 -27.69 -21.21
CA GLY A 239 -0.68 -26.63 -20.30
C GLY A 239 -0.12 -25.41 -21.03
N ALA A 240 0.70 -25.61 -22.06
CA ALA A 240 1.22 -24.52 -22.88
C ALA A 240 0.10 -23.78 -23.62
N VAL A 241 -0.89 -24.51 -24.17
CA VAL A 241 -2.07 -23.91 -24.80
C VAL A 241 -2.86 -23.08 -23.78
N TRP A 242 -3.09 -23.61 -22.59
CA TRP A 242 -3.80 -22.89 -21.54
C TRP A 242 -3.08 -21.60 -21.15
N ILE A 243 -1.75 -21.63 -21.00
CA ILE A 243 -0.93 -20.42 -20.71
C ILE A 243 -1.09 -19.41 -21.84
N LYS A 244 -1.00 -19.86 -23.09
CA LYS A 244 -1.19 -18.97 -24.25
C LYS A 244 -2.54 -18.28 -24.19
N GLU A 245 -3.62 -19.02 -24.08
CA GLU A 245 -4.99 -18.50 -24.16
C GLU A 245 -5.38 -17.62 -22.96
N ASN A 246 -4.91 -17.96 -21.75
CA ASN A 246 -5.30 -17.25 -20.53
C ASN A 246 -4.36 -16.10 -20.14
N TYR A 247 -3.12 -16.10 -20.64
CA TYR A 247 -2.13 -15.07 -20.32
C TYR A 247 -1.55 -14.40 -21.56
N TYR A 248 -0.85 -15.13 -22.43
CA TYR A 248 -0.10 -14.54 -23.52
C TYR A 248 -0.98 -13.75 -24.48
N ASP A 249 -2.09 -14.32 -24.94
CA ASP A 249 -3.05 -13.69 -25.84
C ASP A 249 -3.82 -12.52 -25.20
N ASN A 250 -3.79 -12.43 -23.87
CA ASN A 250 -4.35 -11.33 -23.08
C ASN A 250 -3.32 -10.23 -22.74
N GLY A 251 -2.13 -10.27 -23.35
CA GLY A 251 -1.10 -9.25 -23.23
C GLY A 251 -0.14 -9.46 -22.03
N TYR A 252 -0.27 -10.54 -21.28
CA TYR A 252 0.68 -10.91 -20.23
C TYR A 252 1.82 -11.74 -20.84
N THR A 253 2.68 -11.07 -21.59
CA THR A 253 3.69 -11.71 -22.45
C THR A 253 5.03 -11.97 -21.74
N THR A 254 5.18 -11.63 -20.48
CA THR A 254 6.40 -11.83 -19.69
C THR A 254 6.11 -12.56 -18.39
N LEU A 255 7.12 -13.22 -17.78
CA LEU A 255 6.97 -13.87 -16.49
C LEU A 255 6.49 -12.88 -15.41
N GLU A 256 7.03 -11.67 -15.39
CA GLU A 256 6.63 -10.65 -14.39
C GLU A 256 5.18 -10.21 -14.61
N SER A 257 4.75 -9.98 -15.86
CA SER A 257 3.35 -9.61 -16.13
C SER A 257 2.37 -10.73 -15.80
N MET A 258 2.73 -12.00 -16.05
CA MET A 258 1.93 -13.17 -15.65
C MET A 258 1.79 -13.26 -14.11
N ARG A 259 2.88 -13.07 -13.37
CA ARG A 259 2.85 -13.06 -11.90
C ARG A 259 1.95 -11.94 -11.37
N GLN A 260 2.09 -10.73 -11.91
CA GLN A 260 1.24 -9.57 -11.53
C GLN A 260 -0.23 -9.79 -11.87
N ALA A 261 -0.53 -10.55 -12.92
CA ALA A 261 -1.89 -10.96 -13.29
C ALA A 261 -2.44 -12.11 -12.41
N GLY A 262 -1.66 -12.58 -11.42
CA GLY A 262 -2.11 -13.56 -10.43
C GLY A 262 -1.82 -15.02 -10.79
N TYR A 263 -0.88 -15.31 -11.70
CA TYR A 263 -0.44 -16.69 -11.97
C TYR A 263 0.14 -17.35 -10.73
N ALA A 264 0.97 -16.62 -9.99
CA ALA A 264 1.59 -17.07 -8.76
C ALA A 264 1.63 -15.96 -7.70
N SER A 265 1.52 -16.37 -6.43
CA SER A 265 1.60 -15.45 -5.27
C SER A 265 3.04 -15.24 -4.79
N ASP A 266 3.96 -16.16 -5.09
CA ASP A 266 5.37 -16.04 -4.70
C ASP A 266 6.06 -14.91 -5.47
N PRO A 267 6.63 -13.90 -4.80
CA PRO A 267 7.36 -12.80 -5.45
C PRO A 267 8.61 -13.28 -6.21
N ASN A 268 9.17 -14.44 -5.85
CA ASN A 268 10.35 -15.03 -6.49
C ASN A 268 10.01 -15.94 -7.68
N TRP A 269 8.74 -16.19 -7.94
CA TRP A 269 8.29 -17.13 -8.98
C TRP A 269 8.95 -16.86 -10.36
N ALA A 270 8.87 -15.63 -10.85
CA ALA A 270 9.45 -15.24 -12.13
C ALA A 270 10.99 -15.37 -12.15
N ILE A 271 11.64 -15.05 -11.02
CA ILE A 271 13.09 -15.17 -10.86
C ILE A 271 13.52 -16.64 -10.89
N ASN A 272 12.78 -17.52 -10.23
CA ASN A 272 13.07 -18.95 -10.17
C ASN A 272 13.00 -19.58 -11.57
N ILE A 273 11.96 -19.28 -12.35
CA ILE A 273 11.83 -19.76 -13.73
C ILE A 273 12.95 -19.21 -14.62
N SER A 274 13.26 -17.91 -14.51
CA SER A 274 14.37 -17.28 -15.24
C SER A 274 15.70 -17.95 -14.92
N SER A 275 15.94 -18.29 -13.66
CA SER A 275 17.18 -18.97 -13.22
C SER A 275 17.32 -20.37 -13.86
N VAL A 276 16.24 -21.16 -13.88
CA VAL A 276 16.23 -22.46 -14.55
C VAL A 276 16.46 -22.31 -16.06
N ALA A 277 15.76 -21.34 -16.70
CA ALA A 277 15.93 -21.08 -18.12
C ALA A 277 17.36 -20.66 -18.48
N ASN A 278 18.00 -19.80 -17.68
CA ASN A 278 19.37 -19.36 -17.91
C ASN A 278 20.40 -20.47 -17.69
N THR A 279 20.19 -21.33 -16.73
CA THR A 279 21.00 -22.56 -16.56
C THR A 279 20.84 -23.49 -17.79
N ALA A 280 19.61 -23.66 -18.28
CA ALA A 280 19.34 -24.43 -19.50
C ALA A 280 20.08 -23.86 -20.73
N ILE A 281 20.08 -22.52 -20.88
CA ILE A 281 20.80 -21.85 -21.98
C ILE A 281 22.32 -22.03 -21.86
N SER A 282 22.88 -22.08 -20.66
CA SER A 282 24.32 -22.26 -20.44
C SER A 282 24.83 -23.64 -20.87
N VAL A 283 23.93 -24.61 -21.02
CA VAL A 283 24.25 -25.97 -21.45
C VAL A 283 24.39 -26.12 -22.98
N LEU A 284 23.81 -25.17 -23.72
CA LEU A 284 23.85 -25.12 -25.19
C LEU A 284 25.20 -24.63 -25.71
#